data_b2d43501423ea2b743fb1a02b5c97403
#
_entry.id   b2d43501423ea2b743fb1a02b5c97403
#
_cell.length_a   1.000
_cell.length_b   1.000
_cell.length_c   1.000
_cell.angle_alpha   90.00
_cell.angle_beta   90.00
_cell.angle_gamma   90.00
#
_symmetry.space_group_name_H-M   'P 1'
#
loop_
_entity.id
_entity.type
_entity.pdbx_description
1 polymer ?
#
loop_
_entity_poly.entity_id
_entity_poly.type
_entity_poly.pdbx_seq_one_letter_code
_entity_poly.pdbx_strand_id
1 'polypeptide(L)'
;MNSATPLNVWVVDDDASIRWVLERALKQAGMETKSFEHADAALGALRQGAPDVLVTDIRMPGRSGLEMLQEIRAKRPRLPVIVMTAHSDLDSAVAAYQGGAFEYLPKPFDIDQAVELVRRAATQGLRSETTAAESRRIPEMLGHAPSMQEVFRAIGRLSRSSMTVLITGESGTGKELVARALHRHSPRATKPFIALNTSAFTADLLESELFGHEKGAFTGAGELRRGRFEQADAGTLFLDEIGDMSPALQTRLLRVLAEGEFYRVGGQLPVKVDVRVIAATHQNLEDRVRQGLFREDLLHRLNVIRIEVPPLRNRREDIPELLRHYLDVAAIELGVAPKVLTSEAEAALVGFEWPGNVRQLVNACRRLTVIAAGREITRSDIPADLGGAGAGGPVALDWSQALASWAQARFAAGGAPLLEDAMPEFERTVIREALKATHGGRQEAAKLLGWGRNTLTRKLKELGMEDVC
;
A
#
# COMPACT_ATOMS: atom_id res chain seq x y z
N MET A 1 15.74 16.89 46.11
CA MET A 1 14.66 17.29 45.17
C MET A 1 15.28 18.24 44.16
N ASN A 2 15.67 17.70 42.99
CA ASN A 2 16.16 18.55 41.90
C ASN A 2 14.95 19.24 41.28
N SER A 3 14.84 20.55 41.45
CA SER A 3 13.92 21.39 40.71
C SER A 3 14.41 21.47 39.25
N ALA A 4 13.97 20.50 38.42
CA ALA A 4 14.17 20.61 36.98
C ALA A 4 13.38 21.85 36.50
N THR A 5 14.04 22.79 35.86
CA THR A 5 13.42 23.95 35.21
C THR A 5 12.33 23.45 34.26
N PRO A 6 11.12 23.98 34.27
CA PRO A 6 10.04 23.53 33.39
C PRO A 6 10.45 23.71 31.93
N LEU A 7 10.16 22.74 31.08
CA LEU A 7 10.45 22.80 29.65
C LEU A 7 9.67 23.95 29.01
N ASN A 8 10.37 24.81 28.26
CA ASN A 8 9.78 25.93 27.54
C ASN A 8 9.49 25.50 26.09
N VAL A 9 8.22 25.46 25.73
CA VAL A 9 7.73 24.99 24.41
C VAL A 9 7.04 26.14 23.68
N TRP A 10 7.46 26.39 22.45
CA TRP A 10 6.78 27.38 21.60
C TRP A 10 5.90 26.69 20.58
N VAL A 11 4.67 27.22 20.42
CA VAL A 11 3.67 26.73 19.48
C VAL A 11 3.38 27.82 18.44
N VAL A 12 3.48 27.48 17.16
CA VAL A 12 3.23 28.40 16.05
C VAL A 12 2.18 27.79 15.13
N ASP A 13 1.01 28.39 15.06
CA ASP A 13 -0.12 27.92 14.27
C ASP A 13 -1.05 29.11 14.03
N ASP A 14 -1.66 29.26 12.86
CA ASP A 14 -2.62 30.33 12.60
C ASP A 14 -4.01 30.06 13.23
N ASP A 15 -4.34 28.77 13.47
CA ASP A 15 -5.59 28.38 14.14
C ASP A 15 -5.50 28.59 15.67
N ALA A 16 -6.30 29.53 16.16
CA ALA A 16 -6.39 29.83 17.59
C ALA A 16 -6.87 28.65 18.45
N SER A 17 -7.71 27.76 17.87
CA SER A 17 -8.24 26.58 18.56
C SER A 17 -7.15 25.57 18.81
N ILE A 18 -6.31 25.32 17.82
CA ILE A 18 -5.18 24.40 17.92
C ILE A 18 -4.13 24.92 18.90
N ARG A 19 -3.80 26.23 18.82
CA ARG A 19 -2.91 26.86 19.81
C ARG A 19 -3.42 26.68 21.23
N TRP A 20 -4.71 26.95 21.46
CA TRP A 20 -5.33 26.83 22.79
C TRP A 20 -5.29 25.38 23.32
N VAL A 21 -5.62 24.39 22.47
CA VAL A 21 -5.61 22.98 22.87
C VAL A 21 -4.20 22.54 23.26
N LEU A 22 -3.21 22.83 22.42
CA LEU A 22 -1.82 22.46 22.68
C LEU A 22 -1.25 23.17 23.91
N GLU A 23 -1.48 24.48 24.06
CA GLU A 23 -1.05 25.20 25.26
C GLU A 23 -1.63 24.60 26.55
N ARG A 24 -2.92 24.29 26.53
CA ARG A 24 -3.58 23.69 27.68
C ARG A 24 -3.00 22.31 28.02
N ALA A 25 -2.80 21.49 27.05
CA ALA A 25 -2.24 20.16 27.24
C ALA A 25 -0.79 20.18 27.76
N LEU A 26 0.05 21.01 27.15
CA LEU A 26 1.45 21.16 27.56
C LEU A 26 1.58 21.77 28.97
N LYS A 27 0.74 22.77 29.31
CA LYS A 27 0.68 23.34 30.68
C LYS A 27 0.23 22.29 31.71
N GLN A 28 -0.77 21.46 31.39
CA GLN A 28 -1.19 20.35 32.26
C GLN A 28 -0.08 19.32 32.45
N ALA A 29 0.78 19.14 31.45
CA ALA A 29 1.96 18.28 31.53
C ALA A 29 3.18 18.89 32.26
N GLY A 30 3.03 20.10 32.84
CA GLY A 30 4.06 20.80 33.60
C GLY A 30 5.09 21.57 32.76
N MET A 31 4.73 21.94 31.52
CA MET A 31 5.60 22.69 30.61
C MET A 31 5.18 24.18 30.55
N GLU A 32 6.15 25.07 30.36
CA GLU A 32 5.87 26.45 30.03
C GLU A 32 5.64 26.59 28.53
N THR A 33 4.62 27.38 28.14
CA THR A 33 4.25 27.52 26.74
C THR A 33 4.15 28.97 26.31
N LYS A 34 4.61 29.24 25.09
CA LYS A 34 4.41 30.52 24.41
C LYS A 34 3.88 30.23 23.00
N SER A 35 2.78 30.90 22.63
CA SER A 35 2.19 30.70 21.29
C SER A 35 2.34 31.92 20.40
N PHE A 36 2.35 31.67 19.09
CA PHE A 36 2.47 32.68 18.04
C PHE A 36 1.50 32.33 16.93
N GLU A 37 0.90 33.35 16.35
CA GLU A 37 -0.03 33.20 15.23
C GLU A 37 0.68 33.07 13.88
N HIS A 38 1.90 33.62 13.76
CA HIS A 38 2.66 33.69 12.50
C HIS A 38 4.13 33.36 12.72
N ALA A 39 4.73 32.76 11.70
CA ALA A 39 6.14 32.39 11.69
C ALA A 39 7.09 33.58 12.00
N ASP A 40 6.79 34.76 11.43
CA ASP A 40 7.64 35.95 11.61
C ASP A 40 7.65 36.46 13.06
N ALA A 41 6.53 36.33 13.78
CA ALA A 41 6.46 36.68 15.22
C ALA A 41 7.34 35.74 16.06
N ALA A 42 7.29 34.42 15.75
CA ALA A 42 8.14 33.43 16.41
C ALA A 42 9.63 33.64 16.11
N LEU A 43 9.99 33.92 14.84
CA LEU A 43 11.36 34.24 14.43
C LEU A 43 11.88 35.52 15.09
N GLY A 44 11.02 36.54 15.24
CA GLY A 44 11.32 37.77 15.99
C GLY A 44 11.65 37.49 17.45
N ALA A 45 10.82 36.65 18.11
CA ALA A 45 11.02 36.25 19.50
C ALA A 45 12.28 35.37 19.69
N LEU A 46 12.64 34.55 18.71
CA LEU A 46 13.86 33.73 18.76
C LEU A 46 15.16 34.56 18.82
N ARG A 47 15.13 35.85 18.48
CA ARG A 47 16.28 36.76 18.65
C ARG A 47 16.50 37.14 20.12
N GLN A 48 15.47 37.07 20.94
CA GLN A 48 15.49 37.47 22.36
C GLN A 48 15.63 36.28 23.30
N GLY A 49 15.24 35.09 22.88
CA GLY A 49 15.29 33.85 23.65
C GLY A 49 15.04 32.64 22.78
N ALA A 50 15.23 31.45 23.31
CA ALA A 50 14.95 30.21 22.60
C ALA A 50 14.10 29.26 23.47
N PRO A 51 13.13 28.54 22.89
CA PRO A 51 12.48 27.43 23.57
C PRO A 51 13.38 26.20 23.59
N ASP A 52 13.03 25.22 24.43
CA ASP A 52 13.61 23.89 24.39
C ASP A 52 13.08 23.08 23.22
N VAL A 53 11.83 23.30 22.83
CA VAL A 53 11.17 22.66 21.66
C VAL A 53 10.29 23.70 20.98
N LEU A 54 10.25 23.66 19.64
CA LEU A 54 9.34 24.46 18.84
C LEU A 54 8.40 23.54 18.07
N VAL A 55 7.09 23.81 18.15
CA VAL A 55 6.03 23.11 17.40
C VAL A 55 5.43 24.11 16.40
N THR A 56 5.41 23.79 15.11
CA THR A 56 4.94 24.72 14.08
C THR A 56 4.02 24.04 13.07
N ASP A 57 2.98 24.73 12.62
CA ASP A 57 2.23 24.31 11.43
C ASP A 57 3.04 24.54 10.16
N ILE A 58 2.79 23.74 9.13
CA ILE A 58 3.41 23.90 7.79
C ILE A 58 2.76 25.09 7.06
N ARG A 59 1.43 25.13 7.03
CA ARG A 59 0.68 26.06 6.21
C ARG A 59 0.13 27.20 7.06
N MET A 60 0.80 28.32 7.03
CA MET A 60 0.37 29.54 7.69
C MET A 60 0.34 30.70 6.70
N PRO A 61 -0.51 31.71 6.90
CA PRO A 61 -0.47 32.94 6.11
C PRO A 61 0.89 33.63 6.17
N GLY A 62 1.39 34.05 5.01
CA GLY A 62 2.72 34.66 4.87
C GLY A 62 3.80 33.59 4.76
N ARG A 63 4.71 33.53 5.72
CA ARG A 63 5.82 32.58 5.75
C ARG A 63 5.37 31.19 6.23
N SER A 64 5.70 30.16 5.48
CA SER A 64 5.39 28.78 5.83
C SER A 64 6.25 28.25 6.99
N GLY A 65 5.74 27.22 7.72
CA GLY A 65 6.52 26.55 8.77
C GLY A 65 7.78 25.86 8.26
N LEU A 66 7.80 25.42 7.00
CA LEU A 66 9.01 24.83 6.39
C LEU A 66 10.09 25.89 6.11
N GLU A 67 9.71 27.07 5.62
CA GLU A 67 10.65 28.20 5.44
C GLU A 67 11.19 28.66 6.80
N MET A 68 10.35 28.73 7.82
CA MET A 68 10.76 29.01 9.19
C MET A 68 11.74 27.95 9.72
N LEU A 69 11.48 26.68 9.48
CA LEU A 69 12.35 25.56 9.85
C LEU A 69 13.76 25.72 9.22
N GLN A 70 13.83 26.06 7.93
CA GLN A 70 15.10 26.27 7.24
C GLN A 70 15.89 27.43 7.87
N GLU A 71 15.22 28.55 8.22
CA GLU A 71 15.88 29.68 8.88
C GLU A 71 16.36 29.32 10.29
N ILE A 72 15.56 28.55 11.04
CA ILE A 72 15.94 28.04 12.36
C ILE A 72 17.14 27.10 12.24
N ARG A 73 17.15 26.21 11.27
CA ARG A 73 18.29 25.29 11.06
C ARG A 73 19.58 26.02 10.73
N ALA A 74 19.52 27.07 9.94
CA ALA A 74 20.69 27.91 9.63
C ALA A 74 21.28 28.63 10.85
N LYS A 75 20.39 29.11 11.77
CA LYS A 75 20.80 29.94 12.93
C LYS A 75 20.92 29.18 14.23
N ARG A 76 20.12 28.11 14.42
CA ARG A 76 20.02 27.30 15.63
C ARG A 76 19.85 25.81 15.32
N PRO A 77 20.85 25.14 14.80
CA PRO A 77 20.77 23.76 14.30
C PRO A 77 20.38 22.74 15.38
N ARG A 78 20.57 23.06 16.66
CA ARG A 78 20.27 22.17 17.78
C ARG A 78 18.83 22.31 18.32
N LEU A 79 18.08 23.32 17.92
CA LEU A 79 16.69 23.51 18.40
C LEU A 79 15.80 22.42 17.77
N PRO A 80 15.20 21.51 18.56
CA PRO A 80 14.27 20.53 18.03
C PRO A 80 12.98 21.23 17.56
N VAL A 81 12.61 20.97 16.31
CA VAL A 81 11.38 21.52 15.70
C VAL A 81 10.48 20.35 15.32
N ILE A 82 9.27 20.35 15.86
CA ILE A 82 8.19 19.45 15.48
C ILE A 82 7.30 20.20 14.50
N VAL A 83 7.01 19.56 13.36
CA VAL A 83 6.21 20.18 12.30
C VAL A 83 4.81 19.56 12.30
N MET A 84 3.76 20.37 12.39
CA MET A 84 2.37 19.94 12.26
C MET A 84 1.89 20.10 10.82
N THR A 85 1.04 19.19 10.35
CA THR A 85 0.47 19.25 8.99
C THR A 85 -0.99 18.84 8.98
N ALA A 86 -1.83 19.62 8.29
CA ALA A 86 -3.22 19.26 8.01
C ALA A 86 -3.36 18.23 6.87
N HIS A 87 -2.29 18.03 6.08
CA HIS A 87 -2.24 17.06 4.98
C HIS A 87 -1.29 15.94 5.37
N SER A 88 -1.82 14.76 5.50
CA SER A 88 -1.09 13.52 5.79
C SER A 88 -0.52 12.90 4.52
N ASP A 89 -0.04 13.71 3.59
CA ASP A 89 0.68 13.27 2.41
C ASP A 89 2.16 12.99 2.72
N LEU A 90 2.73 12.08 1.98
CA LEU A 90 4.13 11.69 2.11
C LEU A 90 5.07 12.87 1.86
N ASP A 91 4.75 13.74 0.88
CA ASP A 91 5.63 14.83 0.48
C ASP A 91 5.82 15.87 1.60
N SER A 92 4.75 16.19 2.34
CA SER A 92 4.81 17.08 3.52
C SER A 92 5.64 16.47 4.65
N ALA A 93 5.47 15.18 4.95
CA ALA A 93 6.26 14.47 5.96
C ALA A 93 7.74 14.43 5.57
N VAL A 94 8.04 14.09 4.33
CA VAL A 94 9.43 14.02 3.83
C VAL A 94 10.07 15.41 3.78
N ALA A 95 9.34 16.45 3.34
CA ALA A 95 9.83 17.82 3.32
C ALA A 95 10.19 18.32 4.74
N ALA A 96 9.38 17.98 5.75
CA ALA A 96 9.69 18.29 7.15
C ALA A 96 11.00 17.63 7.60
N TYR A 97 11.19 16.32 7.35
CA TYR A 97 12.42 15.61 7.70
C TYR A 97 13.64 16.09 6.91
N GLN A 98 13.50 16.35 5.60
CA GLN A 98 14.58 16.92 4.77
C GLN A 98 14.93 18.32 5.23
N GLY A 99 13.95 19.13 5.64
CA GLY A 99 14.15 20.43 6.27
C GLY A 99 14.86 20.35 7.63
N GLY A 100 15.02 19.13 8.18
CA GLY A 100 15.67 18.89 9.47
C GLY A 100 14.70 18.96 10.65
N ALA A 101 13.40 18.79 10.47
CA ALA A 101 12.47 18.61 11.58
C ALA A 101 12.91 17.44 12.47
N PHE A 102 12.69 17.57 13.76
CA PHE A 102 12.90 16.48 14.72
C PHE A 102 11.89 15.36 14.46
N GLU A 103 10.63 15.74 14.31
CA GLU A 103 9.52 14.84 14.00
C GLU A 103 8.38 15.64 13.36
N TYR A 104 7.41 14.95 12.73
CA TYR A 104 6.18 15.59 12.29
C TYR A 104 4.95 15.03 13.02
N LEU A 105 3.91 15.87 13.16
CA LEU A 105 2.67 15.56 13.84
C LEU A 105 1.49 15.81 12.88
N PRO A 106 0.86 14.76 12.33
CA PRO A 106 -0.30 14.93 11.44
C PRO A 106 -1.53 15.39 12.21
N LYS A 107 -2.28 16.33 11.66
CA LYS A 107 -3.60 16.76 12.16
C LYS A 107 -4.71 15.91 11.49
N PRO A 108 -5.72 15.43 12.26
CA PRO A 108 -5.90 15.57 13.70
C PRO A 108 -4.96 14.64 14.49
N PHE A 109 -4.51 15.08 15.66
CA PHE A 109 -3.59 14.33 16.50
C PHE A 109 -4.18 14.08 17.90
N ASP A 110 -3.71 13.03 18.54
CA ASP A 110 -3.97 12.76 19.94
C ASP A 110 -3.12 13.67 20.82
N ILE A 111 -3.75 14.24 21.86
CA ILE A 111 -3.12 15.22 22.77
C ILE A 111 -1.98 14.58 23.57
N ASP A 112 -2.17 13.36 24.07
CA ASP A 112 -1.15 12.64 24.84
C ASP A 112 0.05 12.29 23.98
N GLN A 113 -0.20 11.92 22.73
CA GLN A 113 0.84 11.69 21.73
C GLN A 113 1.66 12.95 21.43
N ALA A 114 1.00 14.12 21.32
CA ALA A 114 1.69 15.40 21.10
C ALA A 114 2.59 15.75 22.29
N VAL A 115 2.11 15.61 23.53
CA VAL A 115 2.87 15.84 24.76
C VAL A 115 4.09 14.92 24.86
N GLU A 116 3.91 13.63 24.59
CA GLU A 116 5.01 12.64 24.60
C GLU A 116 6.06 12.96 23.53
N LEU A 117 5.63 13.40 22.36
CA LEU A 117 6.51 13.79 21.28
C LEU A 117 7.38 15.00 21.66
N VAL A 118 6.80 16.00 22.31
CA VAL A 118 7.51 17.17 22.83
C VAL A 118 8.54 16.77 23.89
N ARG A 119 8.20 15.86 24.82
CA ARG A 119 9.16 15.36 25.83
C ARG A 119 10.33 14.64 25.19
N ARG A 120 10.07 13.79 24.17
CA ARG A 120 11.13 13.11 23.42
C ARG A 120 12.05 14.10 22.68
N ALA A 121 11.46 15.14 22.08
CA ALA A 121 12.21 16.16 21.37
C ALA A 121 13.15 16.93 22.32
N ALA A 122 12.70 17.29 23.50
CA ALA A 122 13.51 17.97 24.50
C ALA A 122 14.69 17.13 25.01
N THR A 123 14.49 15.80 25.16
CA THR A 123 15.55 14.89 25.63
C THR A 123 16.57 14.51 24.57
N GLN A 124 16.19 14.50 23.30
CA GLN A 124 17.03 14.04 22.17
C GLN A 124 17.63 15.17 21.33
N GLY A 125 17.22 16.43 21.55
CA GLY A 125 17.63 17.62 20.77
C GLY A 125 19.12 17.91 20.68
N LEU A 126 19.98 17.03 21.21
CA LEU A 126 21.44 17.16 21.26
C LEU A 126 22.21 16.43 20.14
N ARG A 127 21.54 15.71 19.21
CA ARG A 127 22.24 14.96 18.15
C ARG A 127 21.51 15.03 16.80
N SER A 128 22.01 15.77 15.84
CA SER A 128 22.19 15.50 14.40
C SER A 128 22.09 16.70 13.46
N GLU A 129 22.98 16.73 12.48
CA GLU A 129 23.07 17.70 11.33
C GLU A 129 22.52 17.04 10.06
N THR A 130 22.08 17.64 9.07
CA THR A 130 21.77 18.72 8.17
C THR A 130 21.63 18.24 6.71
N THR A 131 20.76 18.74 5.93
CA THR A 131 20.71 19.51 4.67
C THR A 131 19.58 19.13 3.72
N ALA A 132 18.97 20.14 3.06
CA ALA A 132 17.77 20.07 2.24
C ALA A 132 18.03 20.08 0.72
N ALA A 133 17.13 19.52 -0.08
CA ALA A 133 16.97 19.76 -1.52
C ALA A 133 15.54 19.47 -2.02
N GLU A 134 15.12 20.19 -3.03
CA GLU A 134 13.76 20.39 -3.55
C GLU A 134 13.09 19.17 -4.21
N SER A 135 11.75 19.13 -4.19
CA SER A 135 10.91 18.00 -4.64
C SER A 135 10.16 18.24 -5.96
N ARG A 136 9.97 17.18 -6.75
CA ARG A 136 9.07 17.08 -7.90
C ARG A 136 7.97 16.04 -7.64
N ARG A 137 6.73 16.35 -8.06
CA ARG A 137 5.48 15.60 -7.79
C ARG A 137 5.45 14.19 -8.39
N ILE A 138 4.94 13.22 -7.64
CA ILE A 138 4.61 11.84 -8.05
C ILE A 138 3.19 11.49 -7.61
N PRO A 139 2.55 10.40 -8.16
CA PRO A 139 1.28 9.93 -7.63
C PRO A 139 1.37 9.76 -6.12
N GLU A 140 0.57 10.54 -5.44
CA GLU A 140 0.59 10.72 -4.01
C GLU A 140 0.25 9.40 -3.33
N MET A 141 1.14 8.93 -2.44
CA MET A 141 0.76 7.92 -1.46
C MET A 141 -0.14 8.61 -0.46
N LEU A 142 -1.43 8.30 -0.55
CA LEU A 142 -2.45 8.84 0.34
C LEU A 142 -2.62 7.94 1.56
N GLY A 143 -2.84 8.54 2.73
CA GLY A 143 -3.15 7.80 3.94
C GLY A 143 -3.10 8.65 5.21
N HIS A 144 -4.21 8.69 5.95
CA HIS A 144 -4.35 9.36 7.24
C HIS A 144 -4.23 8.38 8.42
N ALA A 145 -4.45 7.10 8.15
CA ALA A 145 -4.42 6.07 9.18
C ALA A 145 -3.07 6.06 9.93
N PRO A 146 -3.07 5.90 11.26
CA PRO A 146 -1.84 5.91 12.07
C PRO A 146 -0.79 4.91 11.57
N SER A 147 -1.22 3.74 11.11
CA SER A 147 -0.34 2.71 10.56
C SER A 147 0.34 3.15 9.25
N MET A 148 -0.35 3.94 8.41
CA MET A 148 0.24 4.48 7.19
C MET A 148 1.18 5.64 7.49
N GLN A 149 0.88 6.42 8.52
CA GLN A 149 1.75 7.50 9.01
C GLN A 149 3.09 6.97 9.54
N GLU A 150 3.13 5.76 10.10
CA GLU A 150 4.38 5.08 10.48
C GLU A 150 5.24 4.76 9.25
N VAL A 151 4.63 4.33 8.16
CA VAL A 151 5.32 4.11 6.88
C VAL A 151 5.92 5.43 6.36
N PHE A 152 5.17 6.53 6.40
CA PHE A 152 5.65 7.86 5.96
C PHE A 152 6.80 8.35 6.84
N ARG A 153 6.72 8.18 8.16
CA ARG A 153 7.83 8.48 9.08
C ARG A 153 9.07 7.66 8.78
N ALA A 154 8.92 6.37 8.50
CA ALA A 154 10.04 5.52 8.13
C ALA A 154 10.70 5.98 6.83
N ILE A 155 9.92 6.31 5.78
CA ILE A 155 10.42 6.86 4.53
C ILE A 155 11.17 8.17 4.78
N GLY A 156 10.58 9.09 5.56
CA GLY A 156 11.21 10.38 5.91
C GLY A 156 12.56 10.22 6.62
N ARG A 157 12.64 9.35 7.63
CA ARG A 157 13.89 9.05 8.36
C ARG A 157 14.96 8.44 7.46
N LEU A 158 14.55 7.64 6.48
CA LEU A 158 15.44 6.95 5.55
C LEU A 158 15.81 7.78 4.32
N SER A 159 15.25 8.98 4.18
CA SER A 159 15.47 9.87 3.03
C SER A 159 16.94 10.23 2.81
N ARG A 160 17.75 10.18 3.86
CA ARG A 160 19.21 10.46 3.80
C ARG A 160 20.10 9.23 3.85
N SER A 161 19.48 8.03 3.89
CA SER A 161 20.20 6.77 4.07
C SER A 161 20.31 6.02 2.74
N SER A 162 21.42 5.31 2.56
CA SER A 162 21.62 4.33 1.50
C SER A 162 21.47 2.89 1.99
N MET A 163 20.97 2.69 3.21
CA MET A 163 20.79 1.35 3.80
C MET A 163 19.82 0.51 2.98
N THR A 164 20.02 -0.81 3.05
CA THR A 164 19.07 -1.79 2.52
C THR A 164 17.78 -1.75 3.31
N VAL A 165 16.65 -1.82 2.61
CA VAL A 165 15.30 -1.80 3.20
C VAL A 165 14.53 -3.02 2.74
N LEU A 166 13.91 -3.72 3.68
CA LEU A 166 12.97 -4.79 3.42
C LEU A 166 11.54 -4.28 3.63
N ILE A 167 10.74 -4.29 2.57
CA ILE A 167 9.32 -3.88 2.59
C ILE A 167 8.47 -5.14 2.67
N THR A 168 7.68 -5.29 3.73
CA THR A 168 6.75 -6.40 3.91
C THR A 168 5.31 -5.93 3.83
N GLY A 169 4.40 -6.80 3.45
CA GLY A 169 2.96 -6.51 3.37
C GLY A 169 2.26 -7.32 2.29
N GLU A 170 0.97 -7.47 2.40
CA GLU A 170 0.16 -8.26 1.48
C GLU A 170 0.27 -7.79 0.02
N SER A 171 -0.13 -8.66 -0.92
CA SER A 171 -0.18 -8.28 -2.33
C SER A 171 -1.14 -7.11 -2.54
N GLY A 172 -0.75 -6.15 -3.39
CA GLY A 172 -1.58 -4.99 -3.72
C GLY A 172 -1.63 -3.88 -2.68
N THR A 173 -0.85 -3.92 -1.59
CA THR A 173 -0.81 -2.85 -0.56
C THR A 173 -0.07 -1.59 -1.00
N GLY A 174 0.76 -1.66 -2.06
CA GLY A 174 1.53 -0.54 -2.58
C GLY A 174 3.03 -0.58 -2.25
N LYS A 175 3.62 -1.75 -1.99
CA LYS A 175 5.06 -1.91 -1.69
C LYS A 175 5.99 -1.24 -2.70
N GLU A 176 5.66 -1.30 -4.00
CA GLU A 176 6.45 -0.63 -5.04
C GLU A 176 6.39 0.90 -4.93
N LEU A 177 5.24 1.48 -4.54
CA LEU A 177 5.14 2.93 -4.31
C LEU A 177 6.05 3.38 -3.15
N VAL A 178 6.12 2.57 -2.07
CA VAL A 178 7.05 2.80 -0.96
C VAL A 178 8.50 2.75 -1.44
N ALA A 179 8.87 1.77 -2.27
CA ALA A 179 10.22 1.66 -2.82
C ALA A 179 10.58 2.87 -3.71
N ARG A 180 9.65 3.30 -4.58
CA ARG A 180 9.82 4.50 -5.41
C ARG A 180 9.96 5.76 -4.57
N ALA A 181 9.17 5.89 -3.50
CA ALA A 181 9.28 7.01 -2.56
C ALA A 181 10.63 7.02 -1.83
N LEU A 182 11.10 5.88 -1.34
CA LEU A 182 12.43 5.74 -0.72
C LEU A 182 13.57 6.12 -1.67
N HIS A 183 13.48 5.76 -2.95
CA HIS A 183 14.47 6.17 -3.96
C HIS A 183 14.42 7.67 -4.20
N ARG A 184 13.23 8.20 -4.49
CA ARG A 184 13.02 9.60 -4.87
C ARG A 184 13.48 10.59 -3.81
N HIS A 185 13.28 10.24 -2.55
CA HIS A 185 13.68 11.08 -1.43
C HIS A 185 15.08 10.76 -0.90
N SER A 186 15.86 9.93 -1.61
CA SER A 186 17.20 9.54 -1.22
C SER A 186 18.27 10.43 -1.90
N PRO A 187 19.55 10.37 -1.44
CA PRO A 187 20.66 11.01 -2.15
C PRO A 187 20.85 10.51 -3.59
N ARG A 188 20.22 9.38 -3.96
CA ARG A 188 20.27 8.76 -5.28
C ARG A 188 19.05 9.08 -6.15
N ALA A 189 18.24 10.07 -5.80
CA ALA A 189 16.99 10.43 -6.49
C ALA A 189 17.15 10.74 -7.99
N THR A 190 18.31 11.24 -8.40
CA THR A 190 18.63 11.55 -9.81
C THR A 190 19.30 10.40 -10.56
N LYS A 191 19.56 9.29 -9.87
CA LYS A 191 20.20 8.10 -10.40
C LYS A 191 19.16 7.07 -10.87
N PRO A 192 19.56 6.01 -11.60
CA PRO A 192 18.62 4.99 -12.06
C PRO A 192 17.84 4.33 -10.91
N PHE A 193 16.53 4.13 -11.12
CA PHE A 193 15.69 3.25 -10.34
C PHE A 193 15.28 2.07 -11.22
N ILE A 194 15.80 0.91 -10.93
CA ILE A 194 15.51 -0.33 -11.67
C ILE A 194 14.62 -1.20 -10.79
N ALA A 195 13.43 -1.54 -11.28
CA ALA A 195 12.51 -2.44 -10.61
C ALA A 195 12.49 -3.80 -11.32
N LEU A 196 12.54 -4.87 -10.55
CA LEU A 196 12.48 -6.23 -11.04
C LEU A 196 11.59 -7.07 -10.14
N ASN A 197 10.58 -7.70 -10.71
CA ASN A 197 9.78 -8.70 -10.02
C ASN A 197 10.43 -10.08 -10.21
N THR A 198 10.87 -10.71 -9.12
CA THR A 198 11.63 -11.97 -9.18
C THR A 198 10.75 -13.17 -9.49
N SER A 199 9.45 -13.10 -9.23
CA SER A 199 8.49 -14.19 -9.54
C SER A 199 8.05 -14.21 -11.01
N ALA A 200 8.36 -13.16 -11.79
CA ALA A 200 7.96 -13.06 -13.20
C ALA A 200 8.84 -13.87 -14.15
N PHE A 201 9.94 -14.46 -13.67
CA PHE A 201 10.94 -15.14 -14.47
C PHE A 201 11.22 -16.55 -13.96
N THR A 202 11.60 -17.47 -14.88
CA THR A 202 12.23 -18.74 -14.47
C THR A 202 13.61 -18.47 -13.86
N ALA A 203 14.12 -19.39 -13.05
CA ALA A 203 15.37 -19.21 -12.32
C ALA A 203 16.55 -18.82 -13.22
N ASP A 204 16.72 -19.50 -14.36
CA ASP A 204 17.82 -19.26 -15.31
C ASP A 204 17.70 -17.89 -15.99
N LEU A 205 16.48 -17.49 -16.36
CA LEU A 205 16.22 -16.17 -16.93
C LEU A 205 16.44 -15.06 -15.90
N LEU A 206 16.01 -15.26 -14.66
CA LEU A 206 16.20 -14.31 -13.57
C LEU A 206 17.69 -14.09 -13.29
N GLU A 207 18.50 -15.15 -13.34
CA GLU A 207 19.95 -15.07 -13.18
C GLU A 207 20.58 -14.17 -14.24
N SER A 208 20.24 -14.42 -15.50
CA SER A 208 20.73 -13.62 -16.64
C SER A 208 20.20 -12.19 -16.62
N GLU A 209 18.96 -11.94 -16.18
CA GLU A 209 18.43 -10.58 -16.02
C GLU A 209 19.14 -9.83 -14.88
N LEU A 210 19.37 -10.45 -13.72
CA LEU A 210 20.03 -9.82 -12.58
C LEU A 210 21.50 -9.51 -12.83
N PHE A 211 22.26 -10.52 -13.29
CA PHE A 211 23.72 -10.47 -13.34
C PHE A 211 24.28 -10.28 -14.75
N GLY A 212 23.43 -10.37 -15.78
CA GLY A 212 23.89 -10.34 -17.17
C GLY A 212 24.60 -11.63 -17.59
N HIS A 213 24.99 -11.71 -18.85
CA HIS A 213 25.70 -12.86 -19.37
C HIS A 213 26.79 -12.44 -20.37
N GLU A 214 27.84 -13.23 -20.45
CA GLU A 214 28.88 -13.13 -21.47
C GLU A 214 28.42 -13.81 -22.77
N LYS A 215 29.00 -13.42 -23.86
CA LYS A 215 28.76 -14.06 -25.15
C LYS A 215 29.08 -15.57 -25.06
N GLY A 216 28.15 -16.42 -25.48
CA GLY A 216 28.32 -17.88 -25.47
C GLY A 216 28.02 -18.54 -24.10
N ALA A 217 27.52 -17.86 -23.12
CA ALA A 217 27.22 -18.39 -21.79
C ALA A 217 26.20 -19.53 -21.80
N PHE A 218 25.25 -19.49 -22.73
CA PHE A 218 24.25 -20.55 -22.98
C PHE A 218 23.78 -20.51 -24.44
N THR A 219 23.00 -21.50 -24.85
CA THR A 219 22.42 -21.59 -26.21
C THR A 219 21.48 -20.42 -26.43
N GLY A 220 21.88 -19.45 -27.30
CA GLY A 220 21.15 -18.20 -27.56
C GLY A 220 21.83 -16.94 -27.01
N ALA A 221 22.90 -17.05 -26.23
CA ALA A 221 23.70 -15.90 -25.78
C ALA A 221 24.64 -15.41 -26.92
N GLY A 222 24.07 -14.78 -27.95
CA GLY A 222 24.80 -14.27 -29.11
C GLY A 222 25.73 -13.10 -28.83
N GLU A 223 25.37 -12.27 -27.84
CA GLU A 223 26.10 -11.05 -27.47
C GLU A 223 26.18 -10.91 -25.92
N LEU A 224 27.11 -10.10 -25.47
CA LEU A 224 27.20 -9.72 -24.06
C LEU A 224 26.00 -8.87 -23.66
N ARG A 225 25.33 -9.21 -22.55
CA ARG A 225 24.20 -8.43 -22.00
C ARG A 225 24.47 -7.99 -20.57
N ARG A 226 24.32 -6.69 -20.30
CA ARG A 226 24.43 -6.12 -18.94
C ARG A 226 23.22 -6.49 -18.12
N GLY A 227 23.44 -6.96 -16.86
CA GLY A 227 22.40 -7.27 -15.90
C GLY A 227 21.81 -6.04 -15.21
N ARG A 228 20.74 -6.25 -14.43
CA ARG A 228 20.05 -5.18 -13.69
C ARG A 228 20.94 -4.54 -12.63
N PHE A 229 21.85 -5.29 -12.01
CA PHE A 229 22.83 -4.71 -11.09
C PHE A 229 23.75 -3.70 -11.77
N GLU A 230 24.23 -3.98 -12.99
CA GLU A 230 25.04 -3.02 -13.76
C GLU A 230 24.21 -1.80 -14.21
N GLN A 231 22.94 -2.02 -14.60
CA GLN A 231 22.05 -0.93 -15.01
C GLN A 231 21.68 -0.01 -13.84
N ALA A 232 21.65 -0.54 -12.60
CA ALA A 232 21.35 0.19 -11.39
C ALA A 232 22.57 0.78 -10.70
N ASP A 233 23.75 0.73 -11.33
CA ASP A 233 24.99 1.23 -10.73
C ASP A 233 24.87 2.71 -10.33
N ALA A 234 25.38 3.06 -9.16
CA ALA A 234 25.20 4.33 -8.46
C ALA A 234 23.75 4.70 -8.11
N GLY A 235 22.77 3.83 -8.44
CA GLY A 235 21.33 4.02 -8.27
C GLY A 235 20.69 3.10 -7.23
N THR A 236 19.46 2.67 -7.53
CA THR A 236 18.66 1.79 -6.66
C THR A 236 18.08 0.63 -7.47
N LEU A 237 18.25 -0.58 -6.96
CA LEU A 237 17.60 -1.79 -7.46
C LEU A 237 16.48 -2.20 -6.51
N PHE A 238 15.27 -2.26 -7.02
CA PHE A 238 14.10 -2.75 -6.30
C PHE A 238 13.80 -4.18 -6.74
N LEU A 239 13.83 -5.11 -5.78
CA LEU A 239 13.55 -6.53 -5.97
C LEU A 239 12.19 -6.85 -5.35
N ASP A 240 11.17 -7.02 -6.17
CA ASP A 240 9.84 -7.41 -5.70
C ASP A 240 9.73 -8.93 -5.65
N GLU A 241 8.98 -9.43 -4.66
CA GLU A 241 8.72 -10.84 -4.36
C GLU A 241 10.00 -11.66 -4.12
N ILE A 242 10.94 -11.09 -3.35
CA ILE A 242 12.25 -11.70 -3.06
C ILE A 242 12.14 -13.11 -2.44
N GLY A 243 11.03 -13.42 -1.76
CA GLY A 243 10.78 -14.72 -1.16
C GLY A 243 10.76 -15.89 -2.16
N ASP A 244 10.45 -15.63 -3.43
CA ASP A 244 10.34 -16.66 -4.48
C ASP A 244 11.69 -16.97 -5.16
N MET A 245 12.77 -16.29 -4.75
CA MET A 245 14.10 -16.48 -5.33
C MET A 245 14.66 -17.88 -5.04
N SER A 246 15.24 -18.53 -6.05
CA SER A 246 15.88 -19.83 -5.89
C SER A 246 17.10 -19.77 -4.96
N PRO A 247 17.46 -20.86 -4.24
CA PRO A 247 18.61 -20.90 -3.34
C PRO A 247 19.94 -20.51 -3.98
N ALA A 248 20.14 -20.88 -5.26
CA ALA A 248 21.34 -20.51 -6.01
C ALA A 248 21.45 -18.98 -6.19
N LEU A 249 20.35 -18.34 -6.58
CA LEU A 249 20.29 -16.88 -6.74
C LEU A 249 20.41 -16.14 -5.41
N GLN A 250 19.85 -16.69 -4.33
CA GLN A 250 20.02 -16.13 -2.98
C GLN A 250 21.50 -16.05 -2.59
N THR A 251 22.29 -17.09 -2.92
CA THR A 251 23.74 -17.11 -2.66
C THR A 251 24.49 -16.04 -3.45
N ARG A 252 24.12 -15.85 -4.73
CA ARG A 252 24.73 -14.80 -5.58
C ARG A 252 24.33 -13.39 -5.11
N LEU A 253 23.07 -13.20 -4.75
CA LEU A 253 22.59 -11.92 -4.21
C LEU A 253 23.31 -11.57 -2.90
N LEU A 254 23.48 -12.53 -1.99
CA LEU A 254 24.22 -12.33 -0.75
C LEU A 254 25.64 -11.81 -1.02
N ARG A 255 26.33 -12.39 -2.02
CA ARG A 255 27.68 -11.95 -2.39
C ARG A 255 27.68 -10.48 -2.85
N VAL A 256 26.76 -10.09 -3.72
CA VAL A 256 26.66 -8.68 -4.16
C VAL A 256 26.39 -7.74 -3.00
N LEU A 257 25.49 -8.13 -2.08
CA LEU A 257 25.18 -7.31 -0.89
C LEU A 257 26.33 -7.21 0.10
N ALA A 258 27.22 -8.21 0.14
CA ALA A 258 28.35 -8.27 1.06
C ALA A 258 29.60 -7.58 0.48
N GLU A 259 29.93 -7.84 -0.78
CA GLU A 259 31.18 -7.50 -1.41
C GLU A 259 31.06 -6.35 -2.45
N GLY A 260 29.84 -6.03 -2.91
CA GLY A 260 29.60 -5.03 -3.95
C GLY A 260 30.07 -5.50 -5.33
N GLU A 261 30.26 -6.80 -5.52
CA GLU A 261 30.72 -7.38 -6.79
C GLU A 261 30.04 -8.71 -7.10
N PHE A 262 30.00 -9.04 -8.40
CA PHE A 262 29.44 -10.31 -8.90
C PHE A 262 30.11 -10.72 -10.19
N TYR A 263 29.81 -11.93 -10.68
CA TYR A 263 30.23 -12.42 -11.99
C TYR A 263 29.02 -12.54 -12.92
N ARG A 264 29.16 -12.13 -14.17
CA ARG A 264 28.16 -12.43 -15.20
C ARG A 264 28.03 -13.93 -15.40
N VAL A 265 26.91 -14.39 -15.94
CA VAL A 265 26.75 -15.80 -16.32
C VAL A 265 27.77 -16.14 -17.39
N GLY A 266 28.55 -17.21 -17.18
CA GLY A 266 29.67 -17.60 -18.07
C GLY A 266 30.91 -16.71 -17.95
N GLY A 267 30.93 -15.66 -17.13
CA GLY A 267 32.04 -14.75 -16.96
C GLY A 267 33.01 -15.14 -15.85
N GLN A 268 34.27 -14.75 -15.98
CA GLN A 268 35.35 -15.02 -15.02
C GLN A 268 35.84 -13.70 -14.35
N LEU A 269 35.47 -12.55 -14.89
CA LEU A 269 35.88 -11.25 -14.35
C LEU A 269 34.82 -10.71 -13.40
N PRO A 270 35.19 -10.25 -12.18
CA PRO A 270 34.27 -9.63 -11.27
C PRO A 270 33.82 -8.25 -11.78
N VAL A 271 32.54 -7.96 -11.63
CA VAL A 271 31.94 -6.66 -11.94
C VAL A 271 31.60 -5.98 -10.62
N LYS A 272 32.20 -4.82 -10.36
CA LYS A 272 31.93 -4.00 -9.16
C LYS A 272 30.80 -3.03 -9.42
N VAL A 273 29.91 -2.87 -8.43
CA VAL A 273 28.76 -1.96 -8.50
C VAL A 273 28.50 -1.34 -7.13
N ASP A 274 28.02 -0.12 -7.15
CA ASP A 274 27.49 0.58 -5.96
C ASP A 274 25.97 0.74 -6.08
N VAL A 275 25.21 -0.25 -5.62
CA VAL A 275 23.75 -0.29 -5.77
C VAL A 275 23.08 -0.30 -4.40
N ARG A 276 22.15 0.63 -4.18
CA ARG A 276 21.22 0.54 -3.06
C ARG A 276 20.15 -0.51 -3.38
N VAL A 277 20.02 -1.54 -2.53
CA VAL A 277 18.98 -2.56 -2.71
C VAL A 277 17.80 -2.28 -1.81
N ILE A 278 16.60 -2.31 -2.38
CA ILE A 278 15.30 -2.33 -1.69
C ILE A 278 14.62 -3.64 -2.08
N ALA A 279 14.28 -4.48 -1.11
CA ALA A 279 13.59 -5.74 -1.34
C ALA A 279 12.14 -5.66 -0.85
N ALA A 280 11.22 -6.34 -1.53
CA ALA A 280 9.84 -6.46 -1.09
C ALA A 280 9.33 -7.91 -1.15
N THR A 281 8.42 -8.26 -0.26
CA THR A 281 7.74 -9.55 -0.25
C THR A 281 6.41 -9.48 0.47
N HIS A 282 5.48 -10.35 0.09
CA HIS A 282 4.26 -10.61 0.84
C HIS A 282 4.40 -11.82 1.79
N GLN A 283 5.50 -12.56 1.70
CA GLN A 283 5.73 -13.79 2.46
C GLN A 283 6.44 -13.50 3.77
N ASN A 284 6.21 -14.37 4.76
CA ASN A 284 6.99 -14.37 5.99
C ASN A 284 8.35 -15.05 5.74
N LEU A 285 9.41 -14.26 5.64
CA LEU A 285 10.75 -14.78 5.34
C LEU A 285 11.33 -15.61 6.49
N GLU A 286 10.98 -15.31 7.74
CA GLU A 286 11.39 -16.09 8.92
C GLU A 286 10.81 -17.52 8.86
N ASP A 287 9.56 -17.66 8.41
CA ASP A 287 8.96 -18.98 8.18
C ASP A 287 9.66 -19.71 7.03
N ARG A 288 10.01 -18.99 5.94
CA ARG A 288 10.73 -19.58 4.81
C ARG A 288 12.16 -20.03 5.21
N VAL A 289 12.81 -19.31 6.11
CA VAL A 289 14.10 -19.74 6.69
C VAL A 289 13.92 -21.03 7.47
N ARG A 290 12.90 -21.12 8.32
CA ARG A 290 12.60 -22.37 9.09
C ARG A 290 12.32 -23.57 8.18
N GLN A 291 11.74 -23.34 7.01
CA GLN A 291 11.47 -24.37 5.99
C GLN A 291 12.68 -24.69 5.11
N GLY A 292 13.82 -24.01 5.27
CA GLY A 292 15.00 -24.16 4.42
C GLY A 292 14.86 -23.63 3.00
N LEU A 293 13.83 -22.82 2.73
CA LEU A 293 13.53 -22.22 1.41
C LEU A 293 14.17 -20.83 1.24
N PHE A 294 14.60 -20.20 2.33
CA PHE A 294 15.30 -18.92 2.31
C PHE A 294 16.50 -18.96 3.24
N ARG A 295 17.62 -18.35 2.84
CA ARG A 295 18.85 -18.36 3.63
C ARG A 295 18.78 -17.32 4.76
N GLU A 296 19.17 -17.71 5.94
CA GLU A 296 19.19 -16.86 7.13
C GLU A 296 20.19 -15.69 6.99
N ASP A 297 21.39 -15.97 6.43
CA ASP A 297 22.42 -14.95 6.21
C ASP A 297 21.97 -13.86 5.23
N LEU A 298 21.24 -14.23 4.18
CA LEU A 298 20.64 -13.28 3.25
C LEU A 298 19.53 -12.45 3.94
N LEU A 299 18.68 -13.10 4.74
CA LEU A 299 17.65 -12.39 5.50
C LEU A 299 18.28 -11.31 6.39
N HIS A 300 19.31 -11.62 7.15
CA HIS A 300 20.01 -10.64 7.99
C HIS A 300 20.61 -9.47 7.18
N ARG A 301 21.07 -9.73 5.97
CA ARG A 301 21.65 -8.69 5.11
C ARG A 301 20.60 -7.80 4.45
N LEU A 302 19.42 -8.35 4.18
CA LEU A 302 18.28 -7.61 3.62
C LEU A 302 17.48 -6.86 4.70
N ASN A 303 17.32 -7.46 5.88
CA ASN A 303 16.48 -6.96 6.96
C ASN A 303 17.23 -5.99 7.90
N VAL A 304 18.00 -5.04 7.31
CA VAL A 304 18.64 -3.97 8.10
C VAL A 304 17.58 -3.03 8.65
N ILE A 305 16.63 -2.65 7.80
CA ILE A 305 15.46 -1.87 8.19
C ILE A 305 14.23 -2.51 7.53
N ARG A 306 13.20 -2.77 8.34
CA ARG A 306 11.91 -3.29 7.87
C ARG A 306 10.86 -2.19 7.85
N ILE A 307 10.12 -2.12 6.75
CA ILE A 307 8.90 -1.29 6.62
C ILE A 307 7.74 -2.24 6.33
N GLU A 308 6.77 -2.27 7.24
CA GLU A 308 5.55 -3.03 7.03
C GLU A 308 4.45 -2.12 6.45
N VAL A 309 3.94 -2.49 5.26
CA VAL A 309 2.84 -1.76 4.62
C VAL A 309 1.53 -2.39 5.04
N PRO A 310 0.67 -1.66 5.76
CA PRO A 310 -0.55 -2.23 6.32
C PRO A 310 -1.54 -2.63 5.22
N PRO A 311 -2.27 -3.75 5.38
CA PRO A 311 -3.38 -4.09 4.49
C PRO A 311 -4.52 -3.08 4.62
N LEU A 312 -5.32 -2.93 3.56
CA LEU A 312 -6.32 -1.87 3.47
C LEU A 312 -7.41 -1.97 4.57
N ARG A 313 -7.75 -3.19 5.01
CA ARG A 313 -8.68 -3.42 6.12
C ARG A 313 -8.20 -2.87 7.48
N ASN A 314 -6.87 -2.68 7.65
CA ASN A 314 -6.28 -2.09 8.87
C ASN A 314 -6.09 -0.56 8.77
N ARG A 315 -6.52 0.04 7.64
CA ARG A 315 -6.50 1.49 7.40
C ARG A 315 -7.80 1.93 6.72
N ARG A 316 -8.94 1.53 7.26
CA ARG A 316 -10.27 1.80 6.68
C ARG A 316 -10.57 3.29 6.56
N GLU A 317 -9.96 4.10 7.41
CA GLU A 317 -10.07 5.57 7.39
C GLU A 317 -9.52 6.18 6.09
N ASP A 318 -8.59 5.49 5.41
CA ASP A 318 -8.02 5.95 4.15
C ASP A 318 -8.91 5.62 2.94
N ILE A 319 -9.84 4.65 3.07
CA ILE A 319 -10.64 4.15 1.95
C ILE A 319 -11.47 5.26 1.27
N PRO A 320 -12.18 6.16 1.99
CA PRO A 320 -12.97 7.21 1.34
C PRO A 320 -12.13 8.13 0.45
N GLU A 321 -10.94 8.48 0.89
CA GLU A 321 -10.04 9.35 0.13
C GLU A 321 -9.45 8.62 -1.08
N LEU A 322 -9.01 7.36 -0.89
CA LEU A 322 -8.52 6.51 -1.97
C LEU A 322 -9.60 6.29 -3.05
N LEU A 323 -10.85 6.04 -2.64
CA LEU A 323 -11.96 5.89 -3.59
C LEU A 323 -12.16 7.16 -4.42
N ARG A 324 -12.22 8.34 -3.78
CA ARG A 324 -12.36 9.62 -4.48
C ARG A 324 -11.23 9.85 -5.47
N HIS A 325 -9.99 9.69 -5.01
CA HIS A 325 -8.81 9.86 -5.84
C HIS A 325 -8.81 8.92 -7.06
N TYR A 326 -9.04 7.62 -6.87
CA TYR A 326 -9.00 6.66 -7.98
C TYR A 326 -10.24 6.70 -8.89
N LEU A 327 -11.38 7.20 -8.42
CA LEU A 327 -12.51 7.52 -9.30
C LEU A 327 -12.20 8.72 -10.21
N ASP A 328 -11.55 9.75 -9.69
CA ASP A 328 -11.09 10.90 -10.49
C ASP A 328 -10.04 10.47 -11.53
N VAL A 329 -9.05 9.66 -11.12
CA VAL A 329 -8.04 9.10 -12.04
C VAL A 329 -8.71 8.25 -13.12
N ALA A 330 -9.64 7.38 -12.75
CA ALA A 330 -10.36 6.55 -13.72
C ALA A 330 -11.21 7.38 -14.69
N ALA A 331 -11.83 8.47 -14.21
CA ALA A 331 -12.60 9.38 -15.07
C ALA A 331 -11.70 10.06 -16.11
N ILE A 332 -10.50 10.50 -15.72
CA ILE A 332 -9.51 11.10 -16.63
C ILE A 332 -9.02 10.05 -17.65
N GLU A 333 -8.67 8.84 -17.20
CA GLU A 333 -8.20 7.74 -18.08
C GLU A 333 -9.26 7.36 -19.13
N LEU A 334 -10.54 7.38 -18.75
CA LEU A 334 -11.66 6.97 -19.62
C LEU A 334 -12.29 8.13 -20.40
N GLY A 335 -11.87 9.38 -20.14
CA GLY A 335 -12.41 10.56 -20.78
C GLY A 335 -13.88 10.84 -20.44
N VAL A 336 -14.32 10.47 -19.22
CA VAL A 336 -15.69 10.67 -18.73
C VAL A 336 -15.74 11.66 -17.58
N ALA A 337 -16.95 12.16 -17.26
CA ALA A 337 -17.13 13.04 -16.10
C ALA A 337 -16.82 12.29 -14.79
N PRO A 338 -16.19 12.96 -13.81
CA PRO A 338 -15.92 12.37 -12.49
C PRO A 338 -17.19 11.84 -11.83
N LYS A 339 -17.11 10.64 -11.27
CA LYS A 339 -18.20 9.98 -10.55
C LYS A 339 -18.10 10.29 -9.05
N VAL A 340 -19.23 10.32 -8.37
CA VAL A 340 -19.34 10.59 -6.94
C VAL A 340 -20.09 9.45 -6.27
N LEU A 341 -19.56 8.93 -5.16
CA LEU A 341 -20.23 7.92 -4.35
C LEU A 341 -21.35 8.54 -3.52
N THR A 342 -22.49 7.88 -3.43
CA THR A 342 -23.47 8.20 -2.38
C THR A 342 -22.95 7.72 -1.02
N SER A 343 -23.43 8.30 0.07
CA SER A 343 -23.00 7.91 1.44
C SER A 343 -23.22 6.42 1.73
N GLU A 344 -24.28 5.82 1.19
CA GLU A 344 -24.57 4.40 1.33
C GLU A 344 -23.58 3.53 0.55
N ALA A 345 -23.19 3.96 -0.65
CA ALA A 345 -22.20 3.28 -1.47
C ALA A 345 -20.80 3.37 -0.84
N GLU A 346 -20.42 4.54 -0.35
CA GLU A 346 -19.16 4.74 0.35
C GLU A 346 -19.08 3.87 1.60
N ALA A 347 -20.13 3.87 2.45
CA ALA A 347 -20.17 3.03 3.66
C ALA A 347 -20.03 1.53 3.35
N ALA A 348 -20.67 1.05 2.29
CA ALA A 348 -20.54 -0.35 1.86
C ALA A 348 -19.12 -0.71 1.44
N LEU A 349 -18.44 0.16 0.68
CA LEU A 349 -17.07 -0.05 0.22
C LEU A 349 -16.05 0.09 1.37
N VAL A 350 -16.28 0.98 2.34
CA VAL A 350 -15.46 1.10 3.56
C VAL A 350 -15.57 -0.15 4.44
N GLY A 351 -16.75 -0.76 4.50
CA GLY A 351 -16.99 -2.01 5.24
C GLY A 351 -16.40 -3.26 4.59
N PHE A 352 -16.01 -3.21 3.33
CA PHE A 352 -15.46 -4.36 2.61
C PHE A 352 -14.03 -4.69 3.06
N GLU A 353 -13.65 -5.98 3.02
CA GLU A 353 -12.35 -6.47 3.55
C GLU A 353 -11.15 -6.25 2.61
N TRP A 354 -11.39 -5.98 1.33
CA TRP A 354 -10.38 -5.72 0.32
C TRP A 354 -9.22 -6.74 0.29
N PRO A 355 -9.46 -8.03 0.03
CA PRO A 355 -8.39 -9.04 0.03
C PRO A 355 -7.28 -8.76 -0.99
N GLY A 356 -7.57 -8.03 -2.07
CA GLY A 356 -6.58 -7.55 -3.05
C GLY A 356 -6.08 -6.13 -2.78
N ASN A 357 -6.39 -5.58 -1.59
CA ASN A 357 -5.93 -4.29 -1.11
C ASN A 357 -6.17 -3.13 -2.12
N VAL A 358 -5.24 -2.20 -2.25
CA VAL A 358 -5.36 -1.03 -3.14
C VAL A 358 -5.45 -1.44 -4.61
N ARG A 359 -4.79 -2.53 -5.02
CA ARG A 359 -4.91 -3.03 -6.40
C ARG A 359 -6.36 -3.40 -6.75
N GLN A 360 -7.06 -4.04 -5.84
CA GLN A 360 -8.48 -4.37 -6.02
C GLN A 360 -9.35 -3.11 -6.00
N LEU A 361 -9.07 -2.16 -5.10
CA LEU A 361 -9.79 -0.88 -5.02
C LEU A 361 -9.66 -0.07 -6.32
N VAL A 362 -8.46 0.04 -6.88
CA VAL A 362 -8.23 0.73 -8.17
C VAL A 362 -9.04 0.08 -9.30
N ASN A 363 -9.01 -1.25 -9.38
CA ASN A 363 -9.79 -1.98 -10.39
C ASN A 363 -11.31 -1.80 -10.15
N ALA A 364 -11.75 -1.76 -8.89
CA ALA A 364 -13.14 -1.49 -8.54
C ALA A 364 -13.56 -0.08 -8.97
N CYS A 365 -12.74 0.95 -8.74
CA CYS A 365 -13.02 2.32 -9.18
C CYS A 365 -13.14 2.41 -10.70
N ARG A 366 -12.23 1.79 -11.47
CA ARG A 366 -12.32 1.72 -12.93
C ARG A 366 -13.63 1.05 -13.40
N ARG A 367 -13.96 -0.10 -12.78
CA ARG A 367 -15.19 -0.84 -13.08
C ARG A 367 -16.44 -0.03 -12.77
N LEU A 368 -16.50 0.61 -11.60
CA LEU A 368 -17.63 1.47 -11.20
C LEU A 368 -17.77 2.68 -12.12
N THR A 369 -16.67 3.29 -12.56
CA THR A 369 -16.70 4.42 -13.51
C THR A 369 -17.34 4.03 -14.84
N VAL A 370 -17.15 2.79 -15.29
CA VAL A 370 -17.75 2.27 -16.55
C VAL A 370 -19.20 1.83 -16.35
N ILE A 371 -19.52 1.15 -15.24
CA ILE A 371 -20.84 0.52 -15.04
C ILE A 371 -21.91 1.53 -14.63
N ALA A 372 -21.58 2.51 -13.77
CA ALA A 372 -22.55 3.48 -13.30
C ALA A 372 -23.06 4.37 -14.45
N ALA A 373 -24.35 4.29 -14.73
CA ALA A 373 -24.96 5.05 -15.81
C ALA A 373 -25.01 6.57 -15.54
N GLY A 374 -25.18 6.96 -14.27
CA GLY A 374 -25.26 8.34 -13.79
C GLY A 374 -23.91 8.91 -13.33
N ARG A 375 -23.94 10.16 -12.85
CA ARG A 375 -22.80 10.79 -12.18
C ARG A 375 -22.62 10.23 -10.77
N GLU A 376 -23.71 9.85 -10.10
CA GLU A 376 -23.70 9.28 -8.76
C GLU A 376 -23.61 7.75 -8.85
N ILE A 377 -22.72 7.17 -8.05
CA ILE A 377 -22.60 5.73 -7.84
C ILE A 377 -23.41 5.40 -6.60
N THR A 378 -24.47 4.62 -6.78
CA THR A 378 -25.35 4.16 -5.71
C THR A 378 -24.94 2.78 -5.21
N ARG A 379 -25.51 2.35 -4.09
CA ARG A 379 -25.27 1.00 -3.55
C ARG A 379 -25.66 -0.11 -4.54
N SER A 380 -26.65 0.13 -5.41
CA SER A 380 -27.06 -0.83 -6.44
C SER A 380 -26.06 -0.97 -7.59
N ASP A 381 -25.19 0.02 -7.80
CA ASP A 381 -24.14 -0.04 -8.81
C ASP A 381 -22.91 -0.81 -8.33
N ILE A 382 -22.81 -1.07 -7.01
CA ILE A 382 -21.71 -1.84 -6.44
C ILE A 382 -21.93 -3.31 -6.77
N PRO A 383 -20.95 -3.98 -7.43
CA PRO A 383 -21.02 -5.41 -7.70
C PRO A 383 -21.11 -6.26 -6.44
N ALA A 384 -21.76 -7.41 -6.53
CA ALA A 384 -21.94 -8.33 -5.40
C ALA A 384 -20.61 -8.84 -4.80
N ASP A 385 -19.58 -9.00 -5.63
CA ASP A 385 -18.22 -9.38 -5.24
C ASP A 385 -17.48 -8.31 -4.42
N LEU A 386 -18.04 -7.10 -4.33
CA LEU A 386 -17.56 -5.98 -3.50
C LEU A 386 -18.54 -5.65 -2.35
N GLY A 387 -19.44 -6.56 -2.00
CA GLY A 387 -20.41 -6.37 -0.92
C GLY A 387 -21.63 -5.52 -1.29
N GLY A 388 -21.84 -5.24 -2.57
CA GLY A 388 -23.05 -4.57 -3.09
C GLY A 388 -24.28 -5.48 -3.08
N ALA A 389 -25.45 -4.88 -3.04
CA ALA A 389 -26.71 -5.56 -3.28
C ALA A 389 -26.94 -5.73 -4.79
N GLY A 390 -26.09 -6.44 -5.50
CA GLY A 390 -26.05 -6.50 -6.94
C GLY A 390 -27.42 -6.39 -7.59
N ALA A 391 -27.61 -5.36 -8.42
CA ALA A 391 -28.68 -5.35 -9.41
C ALA A 391 -28.43 -6.56 -10.30
N GLY A 392 -29.33 -7.55 -10.22
CA GLY A 392 -29.14 -8.87 -10.81
C GLY A 392 -28.87 -8.84 -12.32
N GLY A 393 -27.61 -8.81 -12.66
CA GLY A 393 -27.10 -9.43 -13.85
C GLY A 393 -26.56 -10.80 -13.45
N PRO A 394 -26.63 -11.82 -14.27
CA PRO A 394 -26.18 -13.14 -13.90
C PRO A 394 -24.68 -13.08 -13.63
N VAL A 395 -24.30 -12.97 -12.34
CA VAL A 395 -22.99 -13.42 -11.89
C VAL A 395 -22.95 -14.88 -12.37
N ALA A 396 -22.01 -15.20 -13.23
CA ALA A 396 -21.65 -16.59 -13.45
C ALA A 396 -21.09 -17.10 -12.10
N LEU A 397 -22.01 -17.36 -11.17
CA LEU A 397 -21.70 -18.19 -10.01
C LEU A 397 -21.09 -19.44 -10.61
N ASP A 398 -19.85 -19.70 -10.28
CA ASP A 398 -19.30 -21.02 -10.56
C ASP A 398 -20.25 -22.01 -9.86
N TRP A 399 -21.16 -22.59 -10.67
CA TRP A 399 -22.20 -23.47 -10.18
C TRP A 399 -21.58 -24.62 -9.39
N SER A 400 -20.33 -24.99 -9.70
CA SER A 400 -19.60 -26.03 -9.02
C SER A 400 -19.22 -25.61 -7.59
N GLN A 401 -18.87 -24.34 -7.34
CA GLN A 401 -18.60 -23.81 -6.00
C GLN A 401 -19.90 -23.72 -5.16
N ALA A 402 -21.00 -23.26 -5.78
CA ALA A 402 -22.29 -23.21 -5.10
C ALA A 402 -22.75 -24.61 -4.72
N LEU A 403 -22.61 -25.60 -5.62
CA LEU A 403 -22.93 -26.99 -5.38
C LEU A 403 -22.01 -27.60 -4.30
N ALA A 404 -20.73 -27.30 -4.31
CA ALA A 404 -19.78 -27.76 -3.30
C ALA A 404 -20.13 -27.25 -1.91
N SER A 405 -20.45 -25.95 -1.76
CA SER A 405 -20.85 -25.34 -0.50
C SER A 405 -22.14 -25.93 0.03
N TRP A 406 -23.11 -26.15 -0.84
CA TRP A 406 -24.39 -26.82 -0.49
C TRP A 406 -24.16 -28.28 -0.05
N ALA A 407 -23.33 -29.03 -0.78
CA ALA A 407 -23.00 -30.42 -0.44
C ALA A 407 -22.28 -30.51 0.92
N GLN A 408 -21.34 -29.62 1.21
CA GLN A 408 -20.65 -29.56 2.51
C GLN A 408 -21.64 -29.29 3.66
N ALA A 409 -22.57 -28.34 3.48
CA ALA A 409 -23.57 -28.03 4.48
C ALA A 409 -24.52 -29.25 4.75
N ARG A 410 -24.88 -29.99 3.69
CA ARG A 410 -25.71 -31.19 3.82
C ARG A 410 -24.98 -32.36 4.50
N PHE A 411 -23.70 -32.55 4.18
CA PHE A 411 -22.86 -33.56 4.87
C PHE A 411 -22.70 -33.24 6.36
N ALA A 412 -22.55 -31.96 6.71
CA ALA A 412 -22.45 -31.53 8.10
C ALA A 412 -23.77 -31.70 8.91
N ALA A 413 -24.91 -31.59 8.23
CA ALA A 413 -26.23 -31.74 8.86
C ALA A 413 -26.64 -33.20 9.10
N GLY A 414 -25.99 -34.17 8.46
CA GLY A 414 -26.33 -35.60 8.51
C GLY A 414 -27.71 -35.89 7.89
N GLY A 415 -27.83 -36.86 7.02
CA GLY A 415 -29.15 -37.18 6.42
C GLY A 415 -29.05 -38.30 5.37
N ALA A 416 -30.14 -38.46 4.60
CA ALA A 416 -30.25 -39.43 3.50
C ALA A 416 -29.15 -39.25 2.44
N PRO A 417 -28.85 -40.22 1.60
CA PRO A 417 -27.85 -40.12 0.52
C PRO A 417 -28.09 -38.89 -0.33
N LEU A 418 -27.08 -38.01 -0.41
CA LEU A 418 -27.16 -36.65 -1.01
C LEU A 418 -27.82 -36.66 -2.41
N LEU A 419 -27.54 -37.65 -3.24
CA LEU A 419 -28.01 -37.72 -4.61
C LEU A 419 -29.49 -38.06 -4.72
N GLU A 420 -30.10 -38.68 -3.72
CA GLU A 420 -31.53 -38.98 -3.70
C GLU A 420 -32.38 -37.70 -3.66
N ASP A 421 -31.92 -36.67 -2.94
CA ASP A 421 -32.55 -35.36 -2.89
C ASP A 421 -32.07 -34.41 -4.01
N ALA A 422 -30.79 -34.42 -4.29
CA ALA A 422 -30.17 -33.47 -5.20
C ALA A 422 -30.53 -33.68 -6.67
N MET A 423 -30.54 -34.92 -7.13
CA MET A 423 -30.80 -35.21 -8.56
C MET A 423 -32.19 -34.81 -9.02
N PRO A 424 -33.28 -35.12 -8.28
CA PRO A 424 -34.60 -34.66 -8.68
C PRO A 424 -34.72 -33.13 -8.69
N GLU A 425 -34.10 -32.42 -7.75
CA GLU A 425 -34.16 -30.96 -7.70
C GLU A 425 -33.34 -30.31 -8.82
N PHE A 426 -32.17 -30.84 -9.14
CA PHE A 426 -31.38 -30.45 -10.30
C PHE A 426 -32.17 -30.65 -11.59
N GLU A 427 -32.73 -31.81 -11.82
CA GLU A 427 -33.54 -32.12 -13.02
C GLU A 427 -34.75 -31.20 -13.14
N ARG A 428 -35.50 -30.96 -12.03
CA ARG A 428 -36.61 -30.00 -12.01
C ARG A 428 -36.18 -28.60 -12.45
N THR A 429 -35.06 -28.17 -11.94
CA THR A 429 -34.55 -26.80 -12.19
C THR A 429 -34.15 -26.63 -13.66
N VAL A 430 -33.35 -27.54 -14.23
CA VAL A 430 -32.90 -27.40 -15.61
C VAL A 430 -34.03 -27.61 -16.61
N ILE A 431 -35.01 -28.49 -16.33
CA ILE A 431 -36.21 -28.68 -17.15
C ILE A 431 -37.07 -27.40 -17.12
N ARG A 432 -37.31 -26.80 -15.98
CA ARG A 432 -38.06 -25.55 -15.83
C ARG A 432 -37.46 -24.42 -16.64
N GLU A 433 -36.15 -24.21 -16.54
CA GLU A 433 -35.49 -23.17 -17.28
C GLU A 433 -35.43 -23.43 -18.80
N ALA A 434 -35.27 -24.68 -19.22
CA ALA A 434 -35.33 -25.05 -20.64
C ALA A 434 -36.76 -24.83 -21.23
N LEU A 435 -37.79 -25.15 -20.48
CA LEU A 435 -39.19 -24.88 -20.90
C LEU A 435 -39.50 -23.40 -20.95
N LYS A 436 -39.03 -22.59 -19.98
CA LYS A 436 -39.16 -21.13 -20.04
C LYS A 436 -38.45 -20.55 -21.29
N ALA A 437 -37.19 -20.96 -21.53
CA ALA A 437 -36.41 -20.48 -22.67
C ALA A 437 -37.05 -20.81 -24.03
N THR A 438 -37.87 -21.87 -24.09
CA THR A 438 -38.55 -22.35 -25.31
C THR A 438 -40.04 -22.05 -25.33
N HIS A 439 -40.51 -21.14 -24.46
CA HIS A 439 -41.95 -20.78 -24.33
C HIS A 439 -42.88 -22.02 -24.27
N GLY A 440 -42.49 -23.07 -23.53
CA GLY A 440 -43.25 -24.30 -23.37
C GLY A 440 -43.03 -25.37 -24.49
N GLY A 441 -42.16 -25.09 -25.47
CA GLY A 441 -41.89 -25.99 -26.60
C GLY A 441 -41.13 -27.26 -26.17
N ARG A 442 -41.81 -28.36 -25.84
CA ARG A 442 -41.23 -29.61 -25.30
C ARG A 442 -40.17 -30.23 -26.23
N GLN A 443 -40.29 -30.09 -27.54
CA GLN A 443 -39.34 -30.65 -28.51
C GLN A 443 -38.04 -29.84 -28.53
N GLU A 444 -38.14 -28.50 -28.43
CA GLU A 444 -37.03 -27.59 -28.39
C GLU A 444 -36.31 -27.63 -27.04
N ALA A 445 -37.08 -27.70 -25.94
CA ALA A 445 -36.54 -27.89 -24.59
C ALA A 445 -35.74 -29.19 -24.46
N ALA A 446 -36.22 -30.29 -25.06
CA ALA A 446 -35.50 -31.56 -25.08
C ALA A 446 -34.15 -31.43 -25.82
N LYS A 447 -34.13 -30.71 -26.96
CA LYS A 447 -32.87 -30.41 -27.70
C LYS A 447 -31.90 -29.59 -26.89
N LEU A 448 -32.35 -28.53 -26.19
CA LEU A 448 -31.50 -27.72 -25.31
C LEU A 448 -30.88 -28.53 -24.18
N LEU A 449 -31.61 -29.52 -23.64
CA LEU A 449 -31.13 -30.41 -22.60
C LEU A 449 -30.26 -31.58 -23.12
N GLY A 450 -30.07 -31.69 -24.43
CA GLY A 450 -29.38 -32.83 -25.05
C GLY A 450 -30.14 -34.14 -24.95
N TRP A 451 -31.48 -34.10 -24.74
CA TRP A 451 -32.33 -35.25 -24.55
C TRP A 451 -33.25 -35.52 -25.75
N GLY A 452 -33.70 -36.77 -25.86
CA GLY A 452 -34.79 -37.09 -26.77
C GLY A 452 -36.13 -36.65 -26.20
N ARG A 453 -37.12 -36.34 -27.06
CA ARG A 453 -38.48 -35.94 -26.67
C ARG A 453 -39.14 -36.94 -25.67
N ASN A 454 -38.95 -38.22 -25.90
CA ASN A 454 -39.52 -39.27 -25.03
C ASN A 454 -38.87 -39.26 -23.65
N THR A 455 -37.60 -38.97 -23.55
CA THR A 455 -36.87 -38.85 -22.27
C THR A 455 -37.41 -37.68 -21.46
N LEU A 456 -37.56 -36.51 -22.07
CA LEU A 456 -38.15 -35.33 -21.39
C LEU A 456 -39.55 -35.61 -20.92
N THR A 457 -40.40 -36.22 -21.75
CA THR A 457 -41.79 -36.58 -21.38
C THR A 457 -41.83 -37.53 -20.20
N ARG A 458 -40.96 -38.53 -20.17
CA ARG A 458 -40.84 -39.46 -19.05
C ARG A 458 -40.39 -38.75 -17.78
N LYS A 459 -39.36 -37.90 -17.87
CA LYS A 459 -38.83 -37.14 -16.74
C LYS A 459 -39.85 -36.14 -16.16
N LEU A 460 -40.64 -35.48 -16.98
CA LEU A 460 -41.72 -34.60 -16.53
C LEU A 460 -42.75 -35.38 -15.70
N LYS A 461 -43.07 -36.62 -16.08
CA LYS A 461 -43.98 -37.48 -15.35
C LYS A 461 -43.37 -38.01 -14.04
N GLU A 462 -42.12 -38.46 -14.07
CA GLU A 462 -41.36 -38.92 -12.89
C GLU A 462 -41.22 -37.83 -11.82
N LEU A 463 -41.05 -36.55 -12.23
CA LEU A 463 -40.84 -35.42 -11.35
C LEU A 463 -42.13 -34.67 -10.99
N GLY A 464 -43.30 -35.11 -11.45
CA GLY A 464 -44.60 -34.47 -11.16
C GLY A 464 -44.73 -33.05 -11.78
N MET A 465 -44.14 -32.79 -12.94
CA MET A 465 -44.12 -31.50 -13.63
C MET A 465 -44.98 -31.49 -14.90
N GLU A 466 -46.02 -32.30 -14.95
CA GLU A 466 -46.87 -32.45 -16.16
C GLU A 466 -47.63 -31.16 -16.53
N ASP A 467 -47.96 -30.33 -15.51
CA ASP A 467 -48.72 -29.07 -15.62
C ASP A 467 -47.87 -27.82 -15.83
N VAL A 468 -46.58 -27.94 -15.97
CA VAL A 468 -45.68 -26.81 -16.23
C VAL A 468 -45.64 -26.56 -17.73
N CYS A 469 -46.56 -25.71 -18.21
CA CYS A 469 -46.57 -25.14 -19.58
C CYS A 469 -46.44 -23.65 -19.51
#